data_384fb72953eba4bf81f502ca1e701803
#
_entry.id   384fb72953eba4bf81f502ca1e701803
#
_cell.length_a   1.000
_cell.length_b   1.000
_cell.length_c   1.000
_cell.angle_alpha   90.00
_cell.angle_beta   90.00
_cell.angle_gamma   90.00
#
_symmetry.space_group_name_H-M   'P 1'
#
loop_
_entity.id
_entity.type
_entity.pdbx_description
1 polymer ?
#
loop_
_entity_poly.entity_id
_entity_poly.type
_entity_poly.pdbx_seq_one_letter_code
_entity_poly.pdbx_strand_id
1 'polypeptide(L)'
;MSRTSIAVFISGGGTNLQALIDAQSAGALPSGEIALVVSDHEGVYALERAAKAGIPSAVIGKKNYPDLHARTEALHASLRAHRIDMIVLAGYLGIVQKETVELYENRILNIHPSLIPSFCGMGYYGLHVHEAALKRGVKVTGATVHLVTSGVDEGPILLQKAVEVHSGDTPEILQRRVMEQAEWVLLPQATEMIARQIADAKER
;
A
#
# COMPACT_ATOMS: atom_id res chain seq x y z
N MET A 1 0.44 -19.22 17.31
CA MET A 1 0.50 -17.74 17.19
C MET A 1 -0.67 -17.25 16.37
N SER A 2 -1.43 -16.28 16.87
CA SER A 2 -2.53 -15.65 16.12
C SER A 2 -1.92 -14.76 15.05
N ARG A 3 -2.21 -15.02 13.76
CA ARG A 3 -1.73 -14.19 12.64
C ARG A 3 -2.44 -12.83 12.65
N THR A 4 -1.74 -11.81 12.20
CA THR A 4 -2.28 -10.47 12.00
C THR A 4 -3.11 -10.43 10.73
N SER A 5 -4.39 -10.06 10.82
CA SER A 5 -5.28 -9.92 9.66
C SER A 5 -5.03 -8.60 8.95
N ILE A 6 -4.73 -8.68 7.64
CA ILE A 6 -4.31 -7.55 6.82
C ILE A 6 -5.38 -7.20 5.79
N ALA A 7 -5.77 -5.93 5.70
CA ALA A 7 -6.49 -5.39 4.56
C ALA A 7 -5.52 -4.69 3.61
N VAL A 8 -5.59 -5.00 2.31
CA VAL A 8 -4.78 -4.35 1.27
C VAL A 8 -5.67 -3.44 0.44
N PHE A 9 -5.37 -2.13 0.41
CA PHE A 9 -6.12 -1.14 -0.34
C PHE A 9 -5.45 -0.87 -1.68
N ILE A 10 -6.25 -0.82 -2.75
CA ILE A 10 -5.78 -0.70 -4.14
C ILE A 10 -6.69 0.22 -4.95
N SER A 11 -6.19 0.79 -6.05
CA SER A 11 -6.98 1.59 -7.00
C SER A 11 -6.83 1.15 -8.47
N GLY A 12 -5.92 0.22 -8.79
CA GLY A 12 -5.58 -0.09 -10.18
C GLY A 12 -5.10 -1.51 -10.45
N GLY A 13 -3.98 -1.66 -11.14
CA GLY A 13 -3.45 -2.95 -11.61
C GLY A 13 -3.01 -3.92 -10.53
N GLY A 14 -2.65 -3.45 -9.33
CA GLY A 14 -2.38 -4.28 -8.15
C GLY A 14 -1.05 -5.04 -8.21
N THR A 15 -0.01 -4.47 -8.78
CA THR A 15 1.32 -5.13 -8.83
C THR A 15 1.92 -5.26 -7.43
N ASN A 16 1.74 -4.27 -6.56
CA ASN A 16 2.13 -4.32 -5.16
C ASN A 16 1.27 -5.32 -4.35
N LEU A 17 -0.03 -5.43 -4.64
CA LEU A 17 -0.87 -6.50 -4.09
C LEU A 17 -0.34 -7.88 -4.50
N GLN A 18 0.05 -8.06 -5.77
CA GLN A 18 0.63 -9.33 -6.22
C GLN A 18 1.90 -9.68 -5.45
N ALA A 19 2.79 -8.71 -5.25
CA ALA A 19 4.01 -8.94 -4.47
C ALA A 19 3.72 -9.42 -3.03
N LEU A 20 2.67 -8.88 -2.40
CA LEU A 20 2.21 -9.34 -1.09
C LEU A 20 1.61 -10.76 -1.13
N ILE A 21 0.80 -11.07 -2.14
CA ILE A 21 0.23 -12.41 -2.34
C ILE A 21 1.35 -13.44 -2.56
N ASP A 22 2.33 -13.11 -3.40
CA ASP A 22 3.46 -13.99 -3.69
C ASP A 22 4.32 -14.22 -2.43
N ALA A 23 4.57 -13.16 -1.67
CA ALA A 23 5.30 -13.25 -0.39
C ALA A 23 4.55 -14.10 0.63
N GLN A 24 3.22 -13.96 0.74
CA GLN A 24 2.40 -14.81 1.61
C GLN A 24 2.47 -16.28 1.18
N SER A 25 2.35 -16.55 -0.11
CA SER A 25 2.40 -17.91 -0.68
C SER A 25 3.76 -18.57 -0.51
N ALA A 26 4.84 -17.77 -0.56
CA ALA A 26 6.21 -18.21 -0.31
C ALA A 26 6.56 -18.35 1.19
N GLY A 27 5.63 -18.06 2.10
CA GLY A 27 5.87 -18.12 3.54
C GLY A 27 6.71 -16.95 4.08
N ALA A 28 6.86 -15.87 3.31
CA ALA A 28 7.60 -14.68 3.73
C ALA A 28 6.77 -13.69 4.58
N LEU A 29 5.49 -13.99 4.81
CA LEU A 29 4.60 -13.27 5.74
C LEU A 29 4.09 -14.23 6.83
N PRO A 30 4.97 -14.81 7.66
CA PRO A 30 4.57 -15.81 8.66
C PRO A 30 3.65 -15.23 9.76
N SER A 31 3.82 -13.95 10.09
CA SER A 31 3.04 -13.28 11.14
C SER A 31 1.75 -12.62 10.62
N GLY A 32 1.57 -12.50 9.31
CA GLY A 32 0.45 -11.84 8.67
C GLY A 32 -0.37 -12.75 7.75
N GLU A 33 -1.62 -12.34 7.47
CA GLU A 33 -2.49 -12.96 6.48
C GLU A 33 -3.34 -11.90 5.79
N ILE A 34 -3.33 -11.88 4.45
CA ILE A 34 -4.18 -10.99 3.68
C ILE A 34 -5.60 -11.53 3.74
N ALA A 35 -6.44 -10.87 4.56
CA ALA A 35 -7.82 -11.29 4.81
C ALA A 35 -8.85 -10.53 3.96
N LEU A 36 -8.48 -9.36 3.42
CA LEU A 36 -9.37 -8.51 2.63
C LEU A 36 -8.59 -7.66 1.63
N VAL A 37 -9.14 -7.51 0.43
CA VAL A 37 -8.70 -6.47 -0.53
C VAL A 37 -9.81 -5.44 -0.67
N VAL A 38 -9.48 -4.15 -0.50
CA VAL A 38 -10.43 -3.04 -0.67
C VAL A 38 -10.03 -2.23 -1.90
N SER A 39 -10.97 -2.01 -2.81
CA SER A 39 -10.79 -1.12 -3.95
C SER A 39 -11.73 0.08 -3.86
N ASP A 40 -11.27 1.24 -4.26
CA ASP A 40 -12.10 2.43 -4.48
C ASP A 40 -12.73 2.48 -5.89
N HIS A 41 -12.34 1.55 -6.78
CA HIS A 41 -12.84 1.43 -8.16
C HIS A 41 -13.29 0.00 -8.47
N GLU A 42 -14.38 -0.10 -9.24
CA GLU A 42 -14.87 -1.37 -9.81
C GLU A 42 -14.01 -1.79 -11.02
N GLY A 43 -13.96 -3.10 -11.29
CA GLY A 43 -13.37 -3.65 -12.52
C GLY A 43 -11.87 -3.49 -12.68
N VAL A 44 -11.15 -3.09 -11.62
CA VAL A 44 -9.70 -2.99 -11.66
C VAL A 44 -9.04 -4.38 -11.59
N TYR A 45 -7.94 -4.56 -12.29
CA TYR A 45 -7.27 -5.86 -12.40
C TYR A 45 -6.79 -6.43 -11.05
N ALA A 46 -6.54 -5.57 -10.06
CA ALA A 46 -6.22 -6.00 -8.71
C ALA A 46 -7.31 -6.87 -8.07
N LEU A 47 -8.60 -6.64 -8.37
CA LEU A 47 -9.70 -7.49 -7.88
C LEU A 47 -9.65 -8.90 -8.48
N GLU A 48 -9.21 -9.04 -9.74
CA GLU A 48 -8.99 -10.35 -10.35
C GLU A 48 -7.83 -11.10 -9.69
N ARG A 49 -6.76 -10.38 -9.28
CA ARG A 49 -5.65 -10.97 -8.53
C ARG A 49 -6.12 -11.51 -7.18
N ALA A 50 -6.92 -10.72 -6.45
CA ALA A 50 -7.52 -11.14 -5.18
C ALA A 50 -8.38 -12.39 -5.36
N ALA A 51 -9.26 -12.40 -6.37
CA ALA A 51 -10.14 -13.55 -6.66
C ALA A 51 -9.35 -14.82 -7.01
N LYS A 52 -8.29 -14.70 -7.84
CA LYS A 52 -7.39 -15.83 -8.17
C LYS A 52 -6.66 -16.40 -6.96
N ALA A 53 -6.36 -15.54 -5.98
CA ALA A 53 -5.73 -15.94 -4.72
C ALA A 53 -6.75 -16.40 -3.65
N GLY A 54 -8.05 -16.40 -3.94
CA GLY A 54 -9.11 -16.74 -2.99
C GLY A 54 -9.29 -15.73 -1.86
N ILE A 55 -8.83 -14.49 -2.05
CA ILE A 55 -8.93 -13.43 -1.04
C ILE A 55 -10.23 -12.64 -1.23
N PRO A 56 -11.05 -12.49 -0.18
CA PRO A 56 -12.26 -11.66 -0.22
C PRO A 56 -11.94 -10.23 -0.65
N SER A 57 -12.85 -9.60 -1.41
CA SER A 57 -12.70 -8.22 -1.81
C SER A 57 -13.96 -7.41 -1.62
N ALA A 58 -13.81 -6.09 -1.39
CA ALA A 58 -14.88 -5.12 -1.28
C ALA A 58 -14.57 -3.91 -2.17
N VAL A 59 -15.60 -3.38 -2.86
CA VAL A 59 -15.49 -2.13 -3.62
C VAL A 59 -16.17 -1.02 -2.84
N ILE A 60 -15.37 -0.10 -2.30
CA ILE A 60 -15.81 0.99 -1.44
C ILE A 60 -15.28 2.31 -2.00
N GLY A 61 -15.88 2.75 -3.08
CA GLY A 61 -15.50 3.94 -3.82
C GLY A 61 -16.59 5.01 -3.84
N LYS A 62 -16.26 6.19 -4.36
CA LYS A 62 -17.19 7.33 -4.48
C LYS A 62 -18.41 7.02 -5.35
N LYS A 63 -18.27 6.11 -6.33
CA LYS A 63 -19.35 5.69 -7.21
C LYS A 63 -20.43 4.91 -6.45
N ASN A 64 -20.02 4.00 -5.55
CA ASN A 64 -20.92 3.14 -4.78
C ASN A 64 -21.43 3.85 -3.52
N TYR A 65 -20.60 4.72 -2.96
CA TYR A 65 -20.87 5.50 -1.75
C TYR A 65 -20.50 6.98 -2.01
N PRO A 66 -21.39 7.78 -2.64
CA PRO A 66 -21.11 9.19 -2.95
C PRO A 66 -20.89 10.05 -1.70
N ASP A 67 -21.65 9.77 -0.64
CA ASP A 67 -21.49 10.42 0.64
C ASP A 67 -20.23 9.91 1.37
N LEU A 68 -19.43 10.85 1.91
CA LEU A 68 -18.16 10.53 2.54
C LEU A 68 -18.35 9.76 3.84
N HIS A 69 -19.33 10.15 4.65
CA HIS A 69 -19.61 9.49 5.94
C HIS A 69 -20.09 8.06 5.71
N ALA A 70 -21.07 7.85 4.81
CA ALA A 70 -21.55 6.52 4.46
C ALA A 70 -20.43 5.63 3.90
N ARG A 71 -19.51 6.20 3.12
CA ARG A 71 -18.34 5.47 2.60
C ARG A 71 -17.38 5.05 3.71
N THR A 72 -17.09 5.93 4.66
CA THR A 72 -16.25 5.64 5.83
C THR A 72 -16.87 4.57 6.71
N GLU A 73 -18.17 4.64 6.95
CA GLU A 73 -18.92 3.63 7.72
C GLU A 73 -18.93 2.27 7.02
N ALA A 74 -19.13 2.23 5.69
CA ALA A 74 -19.05 0.99 4.91
C ALA A 74 -17.65 0.37 4.99
N LEU A 75 -16.60 1.20 4.91
CA LEU A 75 -15.22 0.75 5.09
C LEU A 75 -15.01 0.15 6.48
N HIS A 76 -15.37 0.87 7.53
CA HIS A 76 -15.22 0.40 8.90
C HIS A 76 -16.03 -0.88 9.18
N ALA A 77 -17.25 -0.99 8.64
CA ALA A 77 -18.04 -2.20 8.73
C ALA A 77 -17.34 -3.40 8.07
N SER A 78 -16.77 -3.19 6.88
CA SER A 78 -16.02 -4.23 6.17
C SER A 78 -14.75 -4.65 6.93
N LEU A 79 -13.99 -3.69 7.44
CA LEU A 79 -12.78 -3.97 8.24
C LEU A 79 -13.12 -4.74 9.52
N ARG A 80 -14.19 -4.38 10.23
CA ARG A 80 -14.67 -5.11 11.42
C ARG A 80 -15.12 -6.53 11.09
N ALA A 81 -15.90 -6.71 10.01
CA ALA A 81 -16.40 -8.02 9.59
C ALA A 81 -15.27 -9.02 9.31
N HIS A 82 -14.16 -8.55 8.77
CA HIS A 82 -12.96 -9.36 8.49
C HIS A 82 -11.91 -9.31 9.61
N ARG A 83 -12.25 -8.69 10.77
CA ARG A 83 -11.36 -8.58 11.95
C ARG A 83 -9.98 -8.06 11.58
N ILE A 84 -9.93 -7.01 10.74
CA ILE A 84 -8.68 -6.45 10.26
C ILE A 84 -7.89 -5.80 11.39
N ASP A 85 -6.61 -6.13 11.50
CA ASP A 85 -5.67 -5.60 12.48
C ASP A 85 -4.80 -4.46 11.94
N MET A 86 -4.44 -4.54 10.63
CA MET A 86 -3.64 -3.52 9.96
C MET A 86 -4.07 -3.33 8.50
N ILE A 87 -3.68 -2.19 7.94
CA ILE A 87 -3.99 -1.80 6.56
C ILE A 87 -2.69 -1.56 5.80
N VAL A 88 -2.64 -2.00 4.54
CA VAL A 88 -1.53 -1.73 3.62
C VAL A 88 -2.07 -1.01 2.38
N LEU A 89 -1.61 0.20 2.12
CA LEU A 89 -1.92 0.94 0.91
C LEU A 89 -0.95 0.52 -0.19
N ALA A 90 -1.43 -0.24 -1.16
CA ALA A 90 -0.67 -0.85 -2.24
C ALA A 90 -1.03 -0.23 -3.60
N GLY A 91 -0.68 1.05 -3.79
CA GLY A 91 -1.12 1.84 -4.95
C GLY A 91 -2.58 2.30 -4.81
N TYR A 92 -2.97 2.67 -3.62
CA TYR A 92 -4.27 3.28 -3.33
C TYR A 92 -4.19 4.79 -3.57
N LEU A 93 -5.06 5.31 -4.44
CA LEU A 93 -5.08 6.74 -4.81
C LEU A 93 -6.08 7.55 -3.98
N GLY A 94 -6.95 6.89 -3.23
CA GLY A 94 -7.88 7.54 -2.32
C GLY A 94 -7.17 8.08 -1.07
N ILE A 95 -7.75 9.12 -0.46
CA ILE A 95 -7.29 9.64 0.82
C ILE A 95 -7.97 8.85 1.94
N VAL A 96 -7.18 8.24 2.81
CA VAL A 96 -7.67 7.58 4.02
C VAL A 96 -8.17 8.64 5.00
N GLN A 97 -9.42 8.53 5.42
CA GLN A 97 -10.03 9.53 6.29
C GLN A 97 -9.40 9.50 7.70
N LYS A 98 -9.39 10.65 8.35
CA LYS A 98 -8.77 10.85 9.66
C LYS A 98 -9.28 9.84 10.70
N GLU A 99 -10.56 9.55 10.70
CA GLU A 99 -11.18 8.58 11.62
C GLU A 99 -10.61 7.16 11.41
N THR A 100 -10.30 6.79 10.17
CA THR A 100 -9.65 5.50 9.87
C THR A 100 -8.19 5.50 10.30
N VAL A 101 -7.48 6.63 10.12
CA VAL A 101 -6.08 6.79 10.56
C VAL A 101 -5.99 6.67 12.08
N GLU A 102 -6.88 7.32 12.82
CA GLU A 102 -6.95 7.26 14.28
C GLU A 102 -7.29 5.84 14.78
N LEU A 103 -8.27 5.17 14.14
CA LEU A 103 -8.65 3.80 14.49
C LEU A 103 -7.52 2.79 14.30
N TYR A 104 -6.68 3.00 13.29
CA TYR A 104 -5.54 2.15 12.94
C TYR A 104 -4.20 2.85 13.16
N GLU A 105 -4.10 3.69 14.19
CA GLU A 105 -2.88 4.42 14.52
C GLU A 105 -1.68 3.48 14.58
N ASN A 106 -0.58 3.85 13.90
CA ASN A 106 0.65 3.05 13.73
C ASN A 106 0.45 1.67 13.08
N ARG A 107 -0.68 1.43 12.41
CA ARG A 107 -1.03 0.17 11.76
C ARG A 107 -1.48 0.32 10.31
N ILE A 108 -1.21 1.47 9.68
CA ILE A 108 -1.43 1.70 8.25
C ILE A 108 -0.09 1.95 7.60
N LEU A 109 0.25 1.14 6.60
CA LEU A 109 1.45 1.29 5.77
C LEU A 109 1.09 1.88 4.42
N ASN A 110 1.98 2.71 3.87
CA ASN A 110 1.93 3.13 2.48
C ASN A 110 3.27 2.85 1.80
N ILE A 111 3.22 2.44 0.53
CA ILE A 111 4.39 2.41 -0.36
C ILE A 111 4.32 3.59 -1.31
N HIS A 112 5.37 4.42 -1.30
CA HIS A 112 5.49 5.58 -2.19
C HIS A 112 6.71 5.41 -3.11
N PRO A 113 6.58 5.63 -4.45
CA PRO A 113 7.62 5.29 -5.43
C PRO A 113 8.70 6.37 -5.55
N SER A 114 9.13 6.95 -4.41
CA SER A 114 10.29 7.85 -4.33
C SER A 114 11.02 7.70 -3.00
N LEU A 115 12.17 8.33 -2.89
CA LEU A 115 12.88 8.51 -1.61
C LEU A 115 12.34 9.76 -0.90
N ILE A 116 11.33 9.60 -0.05
CA ILE A 116 10.77 10.69 0.76
C ILE A 116 11.92 11.37 1.55
N PRO A 117 11.99 12.72 1.59
CA PRO A 117 10.95 13.69 1.26
C PRO A 117 10.95 14.21 -0.20
N SER A 118 11.66 13.57 -1.13
CA SER A 118 11.69 13.99 -2.53
C SER A 118 10.50 13.42 -3.29
N PHE A 119 9.89 14.23 -4.17
CA PHE A 119 8.80 13.82 -5.09
C PHE A 119 7.65 13.10 -4.38
N CYS A 120 7.18 13.64 -3.25
CA CYS A 120 6.08 13.12 -2.44
C CYS A 120 5.06 14.21 -2.12
N GLY A 121 3.94 13.85 -1.49
CA GLY A 121 2.85 14.75 -1.14
C GLY A 121 1.82 14.90 -2.27
N MET A 122 0.96 15.90 -2.15
CA MET A 122 -0.16 16.13 -3.07
C MET A 122 0.31 16.28 -4.52
N GLY A 123 -0.29 15.47 -5.42
CA GLY A 123 0.01 15.47 -6.86
C GLY A 123 1.11 14.50 -7.29
N TYR A 124 1.85 13.92 -6.37
CA TYR A 124 2.88 12.93 -6.67
C TYR A 124 2.34 11.49 -6.52
N TYR A 125 1.89 10.90 -7.62
CA TYR A 125 1.40 9.53 -7.69
C TYR A 125 1.65 8.92 -9.08
N GLY A 126 1.72 7.59 -9.16
CA GLY A 126 1.87 6.88 -10.42
C GLY A 126 3.07 7.34 -11.24
N LEU A 127 2.88 7.59 -12.53
CA LEU A 127 3.95 8.05 -13.43
C LEU A 127 4.46 9.45 -13.12
N HIS A 128 3.64 10.34 -12.53
CA HIS A 128 4.03 11.72 -12.23
C HIS A 128 5.27 11.81 -11.33
N VAL A 129 5.46 10.85 -10.44
CA VAL A 129 6.66 10.77 -9.58
C VAL A 129 7.92 10.57 -10.43
N HIS A 130 7.87 9.64 -11.38
CA HIS A 130 9.01 9.30 -12.25
C HIS A 130 9.28 10.39 -13.29
N GLU A 131 8.22 11.00 -13.84
CA GLU A 131 8.33 12.19 -14.69
C GLU A 131 9.05 13.33 -13.99
N ALA A 132 8.67 13.62 -12.73
CA ALA A 132 9.29 14.67 -11.93
C ALA A 132 10.76 14.36 -11.62
N ALA A 133 11.07 13.10 -11.28
CA ALA A 133 12.44 12.65 -11.01
C ALA A 133 13.34 12.83 -12.25
N LEU A 134 12.86 12.38 -13.42
CA LEU A 134 13.57 12.54 -14.69
C LEU A 134 13.72 14.00 -15.10
N LYS A 135 12.66 14.79 -15.00
CA LYS A 135 12.69 16.23 -15.27
C LYS A 135 13.68 16.98 -14.36
N ARG A 136 13.79 16.58 -13.11
CA ARG A 136 14.75 17.17 -12.16
C ARG A 136 16.17 16.75 -12.45
N GLY A 137 16.37 15.62 -13.16
CA GLY A 137 17.69 15.11 -13.53
C GLY A 137 18.42 14.40 -12.38
N VAL A 138 17.68 13.85 -11.39
CA VAL A 138 18.29 13.08 -10.30
C VAL A 138 18.96 11.83 -10.84
N LYS A 139 20.01 11.38 -10.17
CA LYS A 139 20.75 10.17 -10.53
C LYS A 139 20.31 8.96 -9.74
N VAL A 140 19.59 9.20 -8.65
CA VAL A 140 19.06 8.17 -7.76
C VAL A 140 17.63 8.54 -7.39
N THR A 141 16.74 7.59 -7.44
CA THR A 141 15.37 7.60 -6.90
C THR A 141 15.15 6.35 -6.07
N GLY A 142 13.94 5.87 -5.88
CA GLY A 142 13.70 4.63 -5.15
C GLY A 142 12.26 4.50 -4.69
N ALA A 143 12.06 3.78 -3.60
CA ALA A 143 10.77 3.67 -2.93
C ALA A 143 10.93 3.81 -1.41
N THR A 144 9.83 4.23 -0.77
CA THR A 144 9.71 4.41 0.67
C THR A 144 8.47 3.69 1.18
N VAL A 145 8.60 2.86 2.20
CA VAL A 145 7.48 2.41 3.02
C VAL A 145 7.46 3.23 4.29
N HIS A 146 6.30 3.81 4.61
CA HIS A 146 6.12 4.64 5.79
C HIS A 146 4.77 4.33 6.47
N LEU A 147 4.65 4.72 7.73
CA LEU A 147 3.37 4.74 8.44
C LEU A 147 2.52 5.90 7.93
N VAL A 148 1.22 5.67 7.81
CA VAL A 148 0.27 6.72 7.40
C VAL A 148 -0.15 7.52 8.60
N THR A 149 -0.10 8.84 8.47
CA THR A 149 -0.61 9.84 9.40
C THR A 149 -1.68 10.69 8.72
N SER A 150 -2.14 11.75 9.37
CA SER A 150 -3.14 12.67 8.78
C SER A 150 -2.60 13.49 7.60
N GLY A 151 -1.29 13.64 7.49
CA GLY A 151 -0.64 14.29 6.35
C GLY A 151 -0.33 13.30 5.23
N VAL A 152 -0.23 13.80 3.99
CA VAL A 152 0.07 12.96 2.82
C VAL A 152 1.58 12.74 2.73
N ASP A 153 2.00 11.48 2.79
CA ASP A 153 3.40 11.03 2.74
C ASP A 153 4.33 11.62 3.83
N GLU A 154 3.76 12.05 4.97
CA GLU A 154 4.48 12.72 6.07
C GLU A 154 4.80 11.81 7.26
N GLY A 155 4.26 10.60 7.28
CA GLY A 155 4.44 9.69 8.41
C GLY A 155 5.83 9.11 8.55
N PRO A 156 6.15 8.49 9.70
CA PRO A 156 7.45 7.89 9.98
C PRO A 156 7.86 6.87 8.92
N ILE A 157 9.08 7.01 8.42
CA ILE A 157 9.67 6.10 7.43
C ILE A 157 10.06 4.79 8.14
N LEU A 158 9.66 3.67 7.55
CA LEU A 158 10.02 2.33 8.01
C LEU A 158 11.19 1.76 7.21
N LEU A 159 11.08 1.77 5.89
CA LEU A 159 12.10 1.25 4.99
C LEU A 159 12.23 2.14 3.75
N GLN A 160 13.45 2.24 3.24
CA GLN A 160 13.74 2.89 1.95
C GLN A 160 14.73 2.06 1.15
N LYS A 161 14.61 2.10 -0.17
CA LYS A 161 15.59 1.50 -1.08
C LYS A 161 15.83 2.39 -2.28
N ALA A 162 17.11 2.70 -2.51
CA ALA A 162 17.56 3.49 -3.64
C ALA A 162 17.60 2.67 -4.93
N VAL A 163 17.30 3.34 -6.04
CA VAL A 163 17.32 2.81 -7.42
C VAL A 163 17.99 3.84 -8.32
N GLU A 164 18.92 3.40 -9.16
CA GLU A 164 19.62 4.26 -10.11
C GLU A 164 18.70 4.72 -11.26
N VAL A 165 18.91 5.98 -11.67
CA VAL A 165 18.30 6.57 -12.87
C VAL A 165 19.32 6.54 -13.99
N HIS A 166 19.00 5.84 -15.08
CA HIS A 166 19.92 5.69 -16.21
C HIS A 166 19.65 6.75 -17.28
N SER A 167 20.69 7.04 -18.07
CA SER A 167 20.54 7.90 -19.24
C SER A 167 19.59 7.27 -20.26
N GLY A 168 18.61 8.04 -20.72
CA GLY A 168 17.62 7.55 -21.69
C GLY A 168 16.41 6.84 -21.07
N ASP A 169 16.29 6.80 -19.74
CA ASP A 169 15.08 6.30 -19.09
C ASP A 169 13.84 7.09 -19.52
N THR A 170 12.77 6.40 -19.83
CA THR A 170 11.42 6.97 -19.85
C THR A 170 10.77 6.82 -18.47
N PRO A 171 9.69 7.57 -18.17
CA PRO A 171 8.95 7.41 -16.92
C PRO A 171 8.53 5.96 -16.66
N GLU A 172 8.08 5.25 -17.69
CA GLU A 172 7.61 3.86 -17.62
C GLU A 172 8.77 2.89 -17.32
N ILE A 173 9.94 3.09 -17.95
CA ILE A 173 11.14 2.28 -17.69
C ILE A 173 11.60 2.48 -16.25
N LEU A 174 11.65 3.74 -15.79
CA LEU A 174 12.04 4.06 -14.42
C LEU A 174 11.02 3.51 -13.41
N GLN A 175 9.72 3.68 -13.65
CA GLN A 175 8.66 3.11 -12.83
C GLN A 175 8.82 1.60 -12.66
N ARG A 176 8.97 0.89 -13.77
CA ARG A 176 9.13 -0.57 -13.74
C ARG A 176 10.36 -0.98 -12.92
N ARG A 177 11.48 -0.28 -13.10
CA ARG A 177 12.70 -0.55 -12.32
C ARG A 177 12.50 -0.31 -10.83
N VAL A 178 11.82 0.78 -10.45
CA VAL A 178 11.50 1.09 -9.04
C VAL A 178 10.57 0.01 -8.46
N MET A 179 9.54 -0.40 -9.20
CA MET A 179 8.67 -1.50 -8.77
C MET A 179 9.46 -2.79 -8.52
N GLU A 180 10.24 -3.24 -9.50
CA GLU A 180 10.95 -4.52 -9.45
C GLU A 180 12.07 -4.52 -8.40
N GLN A 181 12.84 -3.43 -8.31
CA GLN A 181 14.01 -3.38 -7.44
C GLN A 181 13.72 -2.89 -6.03
N ALA A 182 12.65 -2.12 -5.81
CA ALA A 182 12.37 -1.50 -4.52
C ALA A 182 10.97 -1.85 -3.98
N GLU A 183 9.88 -1.50 -4.67
CA GLU A 183 8.53 -1.59 -4.09
C GLU A 183 8.16 -3.04 -3.73
N TRP A 184 8.32 -3.99 -4.67
CA TRP A 184 7.96 -5.40 -4.47
C TRP A 184 8.85 -6.14 -3.47
N VAL A 185 9.97 -5.51 -3.07
CA VAL A 185 10.85 -6.02 -2.03
C VAL A 185 10.50 -5.41 -0.67
N LEU A 186 10.38 -4.08 -0.62
CA LEU A 186 10.19 -3.35 0.64
C LEU A 186 8.81 -3.57 1.25
N LEU A 187 7.75 -3.59 0.41
CA LEU A 187 6.39 -3.65 0.93
C LEU A 187 6.11 -4.95 1.70
N PRO A 188 6.45 -6.15 1.18
CA PRO A 188 6.33 -7.38 1.96
C PRO A 188 7.17 -7.38 3.25
N GLN A 189 8.40 -6.86 3.20
CA GLN A 189 9.29 -6.78 4.37
C GLN A 189 8.70 -5.90 5.48
N ALA A 190 8.25 -4.69 5.13
CA ALA A 190 7.62 -3.78 6.09
C ALA A 190 6.28 -4.34 6.62
N THR A 191 5.52 -5.02 5.76
CA THR A 191 4.26 -5.66 6.14
C THR A 191 4.50 -6.74 7.20
N GLU A 192 5.47 -7.63 6.99
CA GLU A 192 5.84 -8.65 7.98
C GLU A 192 6.37 -8.03 9.28
N MET A 193 7.17 -6.97 9.18
CA MET A 193 7.71 -6.29 10.36
C MET A 193 6.59 -5.77 11.28
N ILE A 194 5.58 -5.09 10.73
CA ILE A 194 4.46 -4.55 11.52
C ILE A 194 3.49 -5.67 11.92
N ALA A 195 3.23 -6.65 11.04
CA ALA A 195 2.38 -7.78 11.37
C ALA A 195 2.91 -8.56 12.58
N ARG A 196 4.22 -8.78 12.65
CA ARG A 196 4.89 -9.42 13.80
C ARG A 196 4.72 -8.61 15.07
N GLN A 197 4.95 -7.30 15.04
CA GLN A 197 4.77 -6.43 16.21
C GLN A 197 3.34 -6.52 16.77
N ILE A 198 2.33 -6.55 15.89
CA ILE A 198 0.93 -6.69 16.28
C ILE A 198 0.65 -8.08 16.87
N ALA A 199 1.14 -9.15 16.23
CA ALA A 199 0.98 -10.52 16.71
C ALA A 199 1.61 -10.70 18.11
N ASP A 200 2.83 -10.21 18.29
CA ASP A 200 3.54 -10.28 19.60
C ASP A 200 2.81 -9.48 20.70
N ALA A 201 2.15 -8.38 20.33
CA ALA A 201 1.36 -7.58 21.28
C ALA A 201 0.06 -8.29 21.72
N LYS A 202 -0.53 -9.13 20.85
CA LYS A 202 -1.73 -9.92 21.19
C LYS A 202 -1.46 -11.11 22.11
N GLU A 203 -0.22 -11.55 22.21
CA GLU A 203 0.18 -12.69 23.05
C GLU A 203 0.61 -12.29 24.46
N ARG A 204 0.71 -10.99 24.74
CA ARG A 204 1.04 -10.42 26.07
C ARG A 204 -0.21 -10.11 26.86
#